data_58f1ca9444f740e16306dd87bc9e9852
#
_entry.id   58f1ca9444f740e16306dd87bc9e9852
#
_cell.length_a   1.000
_cell.length_b   1.000
_cell.length_c   1.000
_cell.angle_alpha   90.00
_cell.angle_beta   90.00
_cell.angle_gamma   90.00
#
_symmetry.space_group_name_H-M   'P 1'
#
loop_
_entity.id
_entity.type
_entity.pdbx_description
1 polymer ?
#
loop_
_entity_poly.entity_id
_entity_poly.type
_entity_poly.pdbx_seq_one_letter_code
_entity_poly.pdbx_strand_id
1 'polypeptide(L)'
;MLVHYLAVSSLAHRKRLFNSKTKGFHGEIVMDWGMKNRLTRLIQRDGKALFLPVDHGYFQGPTHGLEKPEKTLKAIYQYADAIMLTRGVLRNCIDPAIEKPIILRVSGAVTVVGEDLANESVVTSIQEILRLNVSAVSMSVFAGTKYENKSLSNLAKLVDECEDYGVPVMAVTAVGKELEKREARYLALVARVSAELGARVVKTYYCKENFEKVVEGCPVPVVMAGGPKTETQKEVFDFVYDGMQKGAIGVNLGRNVWQTENPVAAIRGIRAVVHDNYTPQEALDLFNQVKAGKA
;
A
#
# COMPACT_ATOMS: atom_id res chain seq x y z
N MET A 1 -19.91 -4.19 -26.73
CA MET A 1 -19.11 -5.39 -26.43
C MET A 1 -17.92 -5.13 -25.47
N LEU A 2 -17.37 -3.91 -25.38
CA LEU A 2 -16.27 -3.56 -24.46
C LEU A 2 -16.68 -3.47 -22.97
N VAL A 3 -17.89 -3.06 -22.68
CA VAL A 3 -18.38 -2.88 -21.28
C VAL A 3 -18.52 -4.20 -20.52
N HIS A 4 -18.72 -5.31 -21.23
CA HIS A 4 -18.83 -6.65 -20.59
C HIS A 4 -17.48 -7.23 -20.15
N TYR A 5 -16.38 -6.84 -20.78
CA TYR A 5 -15.04 -7.37 -20.45
C TYR A 5 -14.45 -6.75 -19.17
N LEU A 6 -14.74 -5.48 -18.91
CA LEU A 6 -14.26 -4.77 -17.70
C LEU A 6 -15.00 -5.22 -16.43
N ALA A 7 -16.28 -5.57 -16.54
CA ALA A 7 -17.04 -6.13 -15.41
C ALA A 7 -16.58 -7.54 -15.01
N VAL A 8 -16.10 -8.34 -15.96
CA VAL A 8 -15.61 -9.70 -15.73
C VAL A 8 -14.27 -9.71 -15.00
N SER A 9 -13.36 -8.75 -15.28
CA SER A 9 -12.06 -8.66 -14.59
C SER A 9 -12.21 -8.24 -13.12
N SER A 10 -13.10 -7.31 -12.81
CA SER A 10 -13.44 -6.89 -11.44
C SER A 10 -14.09 -8.03 -10.64
N LEU A 11 -15.00 -8.80 -11.24
CA LEU A 11 -15.60 -9.98 -10.59
C LEU A 11 -14.59 -11.13 -10.38
N ALA A 12 -13.64 -11.31 -11.29
CA ALA A 12 -12.60 -12.32 -11.18
C ALA A 12 -11.62 -12.00 -10.04
N HIS A 13 -11.28 -10.72 -9.84
CA HIS A 13 -10.46 -10.25 -8.72
C HIS A 13 -11.18 -10.40 -7.37
N ARG A 14 -12.47 -10.09 -7.31
CA ARG A 14 -13.31 -10.36 -6.13
C ARG A 14 -13.39 -11.84 -5.80
N LYS A 15 -13.51 -12.70 -6.82
CA LYS A 15 -13.51 -14.15 -6.60
C LYS A 15 -12.15 -14.65 -6.09
N ARG A 16 -11.02 -14.04 -6.47
CA ARG A 16 -9.69 -14.38 -5.92
C ARG A 16 -9.55 -13.98 -4.43
N LEU A 17 -10.07 -12.84 -4.03
CA LEU A 17 -10.01 -12.38 -2.63
C LEU A 17 -10.92 -13.18 -1.68
N PHE A 18 -12.05 -13.70 -2.16
CA PHE A 18 -13.08 -14.31 -1.31
C PHE A 18 -13.40 -15.78 -1.64
N ASN A 19 -12.94 -16.31 -2.79
CA ASN A 19 -13.14 -17.69 -3.21
C ASN A 19 -11.80 -18.37 -3.54
N SER A 20 -10.92 -18.57 -2.57
CA SER A 20 -9.89 -19.60 -2.70
C SER A 20 -10.52 -20.99 -2.49
N LYS A 21 -11.37 -21.43 -3.43
CA LYS A 21 -11.68 -22.85 -3.56
C LYS A 21 -10.52 -23.55 -4.24
N THR A 22 -9.46 -23.83 -3.50
CA THR A 22 -8.50 -24.85 -3.89
C THR A 22 -9.17 -26.20 -3.69
N LYS A 23 -9.63 -26.80 -4.77
CA LYS A 23 -10.00 -28.21 -4.79
C LYS A 23 -8.72 -29.03 -4.59
N GLY A 24 -8.63 -29.71 -3.46
CA GLY A 24 -7.64 -30.76 -3.28
C GLY A 24 -6.87 -30.66 -1.96
N PHE A 25 -7.22 -31.52 -1.07
CA PHE A 25 -6.72 -31.86 0.27
C PHE A 25 -7.62 -31.33 1.41
N HIS A 26 -7.96 -32.23 2.30
CA HIS A 26 -8.91 -32.13 3.40
C HIS A 26 -8.74 -30.84 4.23
N GLY A 27 -9.77 -30.02 4.26
CA GLY A 27 -9.91 -28.79 5.03
C GLY A 27 -9.87 -27.55 4.12
N GLU A 28 -11.03 -26.94 3.86
CA GLU A 28 -11.08 -25.57 3.36
C GLU A 28 -10.32 -24.70 4.39
N ILE A 29 -9.17 -24.14 4.02
CA ILE A 29 -8.61 -23.02 4.78
C ILE A 29 -9.56 -21.86 4.52
N VAL A 30 -10.62 -21.80 5.30
CA VAL A 30 -11.55 -20.68 5.30
C VAL A 30 -10.84 -19.56 6.02
N MET A 31 -10.44 -18.51 5.28
CA MET A 31 -9.92 -17.30 5.89
C MET A 31 -10.85 -16.88 7.02
N ASP A 32 -10.32 -16.70 8.23
CA ASP A 32 -11.05 -16.27 9.41
C ASP A 32 -11.90 -15.03 9.14
N TRP A 33 -13.03 -14.94 9.80
CA TRP A 33 -13.95 -13.80 9.66
C TRP A 33 -13.25 -12.48 10.00
N GLY A 34 -12.40 -12.45 11.04
CA GLY A 34 -11.64 -11.27 11.44
C GLY A 34 -10.70 -10.79 10.36
N MET A 35 -9.97 -11.72 9.71
CA MET A 35 -9.10 -11.41 8.57
C MET A 35 -9.91 -10.84 7.40
N LYS A 36 -11.02 -11.47 7.05
CA LYS A 36 -11.91 -10.99 5.97
C LYS A 36 -12.46 -9.60 6.29
N ASN A 37 -12.94 -9.37 7.51
CA ASN A 37 -13.48 -8.10 7.94
C ASN A 37 -12.43 -6.97 7.84
N ARG A 38 -11.20 -7.23 8.28
CA ARG A 38 -10.12 -6.25 8.17
C ARG A 38 -9.76 -5.94 6.71
N LEU A 39 -9.64 -6.97 5.87
CA LEU A 39 -9.34 -6.78 4.44
C LEU A 39 -10.45 -6.01 3.71
N THR A 40 -11.73 -6.26 4.01
CA THR A 40 -12.84 -5.52 3.38
C THR A 40 -12.94 -4.07 3.82
N ARG A 41 -12.32 -3.69 4.93
CA ARG A 41 -12.18 -2.29 5.34
C ARG A 41 -11.07 -1.57 4.57
N LEU A 42 -10.03 -2.29 4.14
CA LEU A 42 -8.91 -1.75 3.38
C LEU A 42 -9.22 -1.68 1.88
N ILE A 43 -9.74 -2.78 1.33
CA ILE A 43 -10.06 -2.91 -0.08
C ILE A 43 -11.55 -2.67 -0.25
N GLN A 44 -11.90 -1.62 -0.98
CA GLN A 44 -13.27 -1.16 -1.10
C GLN A 44 -14.15 -2.13 -1.90
N ARG A 45 -15.46 -1.89 -1.95
CA ARG A 45 -16.42 -2.77 -2.62
C ARG A 45 -16.19 -2.94 -4.12
N ASP A 46 -15.54 -1.99 -4.76
CA ASP A 46 -15.11 -2.05 -6.16
C ASP A 46 -13.85 -2.89 -6.39
N GLY A 47 -13.27 -3.44 -5.33
CA GLY A 47 -12.03 -4.23 -5.36
C GLY A 47 -10.76 -3.38 -5.39
N LYS A 48 -10.86 -2.07 -5.18
CA LYS A 48 -9.77 -1.11 -5.31
C LYS A 48 -9.37 -0.49 -3.97
N ALA A 49 -8.19 0.16 -3.94
CA ALA A 49 -7.65 0.74 -2.71
C ALA A 49 -6.78 1.98 -2.95
N LEU A 50 -7.01 3.02 -2.18
CA LEU A 50 -6.16 4.21 -2.08
C LEU A 50 -5.63 4.34 -0.65
N PHE A 51 -4.37 3.96 -0.41
CA PHE A 51 -3.73 4.09 0.88
C PHE A 51 -2.86 5.35 0.94
N LEU A 52 -2.94 6.06 2.06
CA LEU A 52 -2.17 7.29 2.32
C LEU A 52 -1.06 7.01 3.34
N PRO A 53 0.21 6.84 2.92
CA PRO A 53 1.32 6.63 3.84
C PRO A 53 1.85 7.96 4.36
N VAL A 54 1.99 8.05 5.68
CA VAL A 54 2.65 9.13 6.43
C VAL A 54 3.65 8.59 7.44
N ASP A 55 4.13 7.37 7.17
CA ASP A 55 5.10 6.67 8.02
C ASP A 55 6.56 7.12 7.82
N HIS A 56 6.86 7.93 6.82
CA HIS A 56 8.23 8.27 6.40
C HIS A 56 9.12 8.82 7.53
N GLY A 57 8.53 9.45 8.54
CA GLY A 57 9.25 9.96 9.69
C GLY A 57 10.00 8.90 10.51
N TYR A 58 9.66 7.60 10.35
CA TYR A 58 10.31 6.53 11.12
C TYR A 58 11.80 6.37 10.78
N PHE A 59 12.23 6.80 9.59
CA PHE A 59 13.63 6.72 9.15
C PHE A 59 14.19 8.07 8.66
N GLN A 60 13.34 9.00 8.22
CA GLN A 60 13.76 10.32 7.71
C GLN A 60 13.67 11.42 8.78
N GLY A 61 12.96 11.19 9.90
CA GLY A 61 12.65 12.25 10.84
C GLY A 61 11.61 13.24 10.28
N PRO A 62 11.63 14.53 10.71
CA PRO A 62 10.73 15.54 10.18
C PRO A 62 11.09 15.85 8.73
N THR A 63 10.27 15.35 7.82
CA THR A 63 10.43 15.55 6.38
C THR A 63 9.40 16.55 5.85
N HIS A 64 9.74 17.23 4.74
CA HIS A 64 8.87 18.22 4.11
C HIS A 64 7.45 17.68 3.88
N GLY A 65 6.45 18.42 4.36
CA GLY A 65 5.04 18.05 4.31
C GLY A 65 4.58 17.11 5.45
N LEU A 66 5.50 16.59 6.28
CA LEU A 66 5.20 15.78 7.47
C LEU A 66 5.90 16.30 8.74
N GLU A 67 6.29 17.56 8.78
CA GLU A 67 6.82 18.21 9.98
C GLU A 67 5.77 18.23 11.11
N LYS A 68 4.50 18.34 10.73
CA LYS A 68 3.32 18.29 11.59
C LYS A 68 2.29 17.35 10.99
N PRO A 69 2.42 16.02 11.21
CA PRO A 69 1.57 15.01 10.56
C PRO A 69 0.07 15.24 10.79
N GLU A 70 -0.33 15.72 11.96
CA GLU A 70 -1.73 16.03 12.30
C GLU A 70 -2.35 17.09 11.38
N LYS A 71 -1.59 18.11 11.00
CA LYS A 71 -2.08 19.16 10.09
C LYS A 71 -2.24 18.63 8.67
N THR A 72 -1.22 17.91 8.19
CA THR A 72 -1.22 17.34 6.85
C THR A 72 -2.35 16.34 6.70
N LEU A 73 -2.49 15.42 7.65
CA LEU A 73 -3.52 14.40 7.62
C LEU A 73 -4.93 14.98 7.68
N LYS A 74 -5.19 15.95 8.56
CA LYS A 74 -6.52 16.54 8.74
C LYS A 74 -7.16 17.02 7.43
N ALA A 75 -6.36 17.51 6.50
CA ALA A 75 -6.85 18.01 5.20
C ALA A 75 -7.19 16.89 4.20
N ILE A 76 -6.51 15.74 4.26
CA ILE A 76 -6.51 14.78 3.16
C ILE A 76 -6.97 13.36 3.52
N TYR A 77 -6.94 12.96 4.80
CA TYR A 77 -7.23 11.57 5.20
C TYR A 77 -8.62 11.08 4.79
N GLN A 78 -9.59 11.98 4.74
CA GLN A 78 -10.98 11.65 4.37
C GLN A 78 -11.10 11.05 2.96
N TYR A 79 -10.18 11.39 2.06
CA TYR A 79 -10.16 10.92 0.68
C TYR A 79 -9.44 9.58 0.50
N ALA A 80 -8.69 9.13 1.50
CA ALA A 80 -8.04 7.81 1.50
C ALA A 80 -8.98 6.71 2.00
N ASP A 81 -8.73 5.46 1.60
CA ASP A 81 -9.44 4.29 2.11
C ASP A 81 -8.81 3.78 3.42
N ALA A 82 -7.49 3.92 3.54
CA ALA A 82 -6.76 3.64 4.77
C ALA A 82 -5.55 4.58 4.92
N ILE A 83 -5.10 4.77 6.18
CA ILE A 83 -3.91 5.56 6.50
C ILE A 83 -2.82 4.60 6.94
N MET A 84 -1.62 4.72 6.36
CA MET A 84 -0.44 3.96 6.77
C MET A 84 0.50 4.88 7.57
N LEU A 85 0.79 4.50 8.83
CA LEU A 85 1.52 5.34 9.78
C LEU A 85 2.22 4.50 10.87
N THR A 86 3.03 5.17 11.67
CA THR A 86 3.71 4.57 12.83
C THR A 86 2.87 4.69 14.09
N ARG A 87 3.17 3.86 15.11
CA ARG A 87 2.48 3.92 16.42
C ARG A 87 2.63 5.29 17.12
N GLY A 88 3.76 5.97 16.91
CA GLY A 88 3.99 7.31 17.50
C GLY A 88 3.08 8.36 16.86
N VAL A 89 2.95 8.35 15.54
CA VAL A 89 2.02 9.25 14.82
C VAL A 89 0.57 8.91 15.18
N LEU A 90 0.21 7.61 15.23
CA LEU A 90 -1.14 7.19 15.61
C LEU A 90 -1.56 7.75 16.97
N ARG A 91 -0.71 7.58 17.99
CA ARG A 91 -1.04 7.99 19.36
C ARG A 91 -1.07 9.49 19.59
N ASN A 92 -0.21 10.24 18.89
CA ASN A 92 -0.01 11.65 19.19
C ASN A 92 -0.64 12.61 18.17
N CYS A 93 -1.00 12.12 16.98
CA CYS A 93 -1.41 12.98 15.87
C CYS A 93 -2.79 12.61 15.28
N ILE A 94 -3.39 11.48 15.72
CA ILE A 94 -4.66 10.99 15.18
C ILE A 94 -5.74 11.04 16.26
N ASP A 95 -6.87 11.61 15.91
CA ASP A 95 -8.06 11.58 16.76
C ASP A 95 -8.54 10.13 16.94
N PRO A 96 -8.71 9.64 18.19
CA PRO A 96 -9.23 8.28 18.44
C PRO A 96 -10.61 8.01 17.84
N ALA A 97 -11.40 9.04 17.57
CA ALA A 97 -12.71 8.93 16.93
C ALA A 97 -12.64 8.72 15.40
N ILE A 98 -11.43 8.62 14.83
CA ILE A 98 -11.28 8.41 13.39
C ILE A 98 -11.86 7.06 12.95
N GLU A 99 -12.72 7.07 11.94
CA GLU A 99 -13.32 5.85 11.39
C GLU A 99 -12.46 5.18 10.31
N LYS A 100 -11.37 5.84 9.86
CA LYS A 100 -10.50 5.33 8.80
C LYS A 100 -9.70 4.11 9.26
N PRO A 101 -9.63 3.05 8.46
CA PRO A 101 -8.77 1.91 8.72
C PRO A 101 -7.29 2.33 8.84
N ILE A 102 -6.57 1.74 9.78
CA ILE A 102 -5.15 1.99 10.01
C ILE A 102 -4.32 0.81 9.55
N ILE A 103 -3.29 1.07 8.74
CA ILE A 103 -2.22 0.15 8.41
C ILE A 103 -1.00 0.58 9.25
N LEU A 104 -0.67 -0.20 10.27
CA LEU A 104 0.41 0.16 11.19
C LEU A 104 1.77 -0.27 10.64
N ARG A 105 2.71 0.68 10.50
CA ARG A 105 4.12 0.35 10.24
C ARG A 105 4.73 -0.27 11.48
N VAL A 106 5.19 -1.54 11.37
CA VAL A 106 5.74 -2.30 12.49
C VAL A 106 7.23 -2.59 12.38
N SER A 107 7.85 -2.32 11.21
CA SER A 107 9.30 -2.44 11.03
C SER A 107 9.99 -1.07 11.01
N GLY A 108 11.27 -1.05 11.36
CA GLY A 108 12.09 0.17 11.44
C GLY A 108 13.39 -0.09 12.22
N ALA A 109 13.75 0.86 13.11
CA ALA A 109 15.00 0.89 13.88
C ALA A 109 16.24 1.20 13.02
N VAL A 110 16.04 1.94 11.93
CA VAL A 110 17.08 2.47 11.05
C VAL A 110 16.79 3.94 10.72
N THR A 111 17.81 4.70 10.33
CA THR A 111 17.65 6.09 9.91
C THR A 111 18.48 6.39 8.67
N VAL A 112 18.15 7.48 7.97
CA VAL A 112 18.90 7.95 6.78
C VAL A 112 20.34 8.34 7.07
N VAL A 113 20.71 8.51 8.33
CA VAL A 113 22.10 8.79 8.75
C VAL A 113 22.84 7.52 9.20
N GLY A 114 22.15 6.38 9.24
CA GLY A 114 22.73 5.09 9.53
C GLY A 114 23.40 4.47 8.29
N GLU A 115 24.17 3.41 8.51
CA GLU A 115 24.97 2.76 7.46
C GLU A 115 24.10 2.05 6.40
N ASP A 116 22.92 1.51 6.80
CA ASP A 116 22.15 0.67 5.91
C ASP A 116 20.64 0.66 6.27
N LEU A 117 19.84 1.28 5.42
CA LEU A 117 18.38 1.34 5.56
C LEU A 117 17.70 -0.04 5.45
N ALA A 118 18.36 -1.02 4.84
CA ALA A 118 17.80 -2.36 4.70
C ALA A 118 17.87 -3.20 5.99
N ASN A 119 18.59 -2.73 7.03
CA ASN A 119 18.75 -3.46 8.29
C ASN A 119 17.58 -3.26 9.26
N GLU A 120 16.36 -3.20 8.78
CA GLU A 120 15.19 -3.05 9.64
C GLU A 120 14.94 -4.28 10.54
N SER A 121 14.26 -4.01 11.65
CA SER A 121 13.73 -5.04 12.57
C SER A 121 12.25 -4.79 12.79
N VAL A 122 11.49 -5.83 13.19
CA VAL A 122 10.14 -5.66 13.73
C VAL A 122 10.26 -5.03 15.11
N VAL A 123 9.62 -3.87 15.31
CA VAL A 123 9.75 -3.04 16.53
C VAL A 123 8.42 -2.85 17.28
N THR A 124 7.38 -3.58 16.86
CA THR A 124 6.06 -3.51 17.48
C THR A 124 5.55 -4.93 17.71
N SER A 125 5.25 -5.27 18.95
CA SER A 125 4.74 -6.59 19.33
C SER A 125 3.27 -6.79 18.91
N ILE A 126 2.85 -8.04 18.80
CA ILE A 126 1.46 -8.38 18.49
C ILE A 126 0.48 -7.84 19.53
N GLN A 127 0.84 -7.84 20.82
CA GLN A 127 0.01 -7.25 21.89
C GLN A 127 -0.22 -5.76 21.68
N GLU A 128 0.80 -5.04 21.22
CA GLU A 128 0.68 -3.63 20.90
C GLU A 128 -0.20 -3.39 19.66
N ILE A 129 -0.02 -4.19 18.62
CA ILE A 129 -0.84 -4.17 17.40
C ILE A 129 -2.33 -4.32 17.74
N LEU A 130 -2.65 -5.29 18.61
CA LEU A 130 -4.02 -5.57 19.06
C LEU A 130 -4.59 -4.41 19.92
N ARG A 131 -3.80 -3.88 20.86
CA ARG A 131 -4.22 -2.74 21.69
C ARG A 131 -4.52 -1.48 20.88
N LEU A 132 -3.80 -1.28 19.76
CA LEU A 132 -4.03 -0.14 18.87
C LEU A 132 -5.22 -0.36 17.92
N ASN A 133 -5.85 -1.54 17.95
CA ASN A 133 -7.04 -1.89 17.15
C ASN A 133 -6.88 -1.57 15.66
N VAL A 134 -5.70 -1.83 15.10
CA VAL A 134 -5.40 -1.53 13.70
C VAL A 134 -6.01 -2.53 12.74
N SER A 135 -6.27 -2.11 11.49
CA SER A 135 -6.88 -2.96 10.47
C SER A 135 -5.88 -3.82 9.72
N ALA A 136 -4.61 -3.45 9.71
CA ALA A 136 -3.51 -4.21 9.13
C ALA A 136 -2.17 -3.74 9.70
N VAL A 137 -1.14 -4.51 9.44
CA VAL A 137 0.25 -4.10 9.66
C VAL A 137 1.04 -4.07 8.37
N SER A 138 2.14 -3.32 8.35
CA SER A 138 3.06 -3.28 7.22
C SER A 138 4.51 -3.34 7.68
N MET A 139 5.35 -4.02 6.89
CA MET A 139 6.79 -4.04 7.11
C MET A 139 7.56 -4.00 5.78
N SER A 140 8.80 -3.51 5.81
CA SER A 140 9.69 -3.54 4.64
C SER A 140 10.26 -4.94 4.42
N VAL A 141 10.39 -5.28 3.13
CA VAL A 141 11.10 -6.46 2.64
C VAL A 141 12.17 -6.01 1.66
N PHE A 142 13.41 -6.40 1.93
CA PHE A 142 14.59 -5.96 1.18
C PHE A 142 15.26 -7.14 0.47
N ALA A 143 14.86 -7.42 -0.77
CA ALA A 143 15.45 -8.49 -1.58
C ALA A 143 16.73 -8.01 -2.28
N GLY A 144 17.73 -8.90 -2.40
CA GLY A 144 19.01 -8.62 -3.04
C GLY A 144 19.96 -7.75 -2.22
N THR A 145 19.72 -7.58 -0.91
CA THR A 145 20.60 -6.89 0.02
C THR A 145 21.29 -7.90 0.95
N LYS A 146 22.31 -7.46 1.70
CA LYS A 146 22.94 -8.31 2.73
C LYS A 146 22.00 -8.71 3.87
N TYR A 147 20.85 -8.03 4.00
CA TYR A 147 19.84 -8.30 5.03
C TYR A 147 18.58 -8.99 4.47
N GLU A 148 18.64 -9.54 3.24
CA GLU A 148 17.52 -10.24 2.61
C GLU A 148 16.95 -11.33 3.52
N ASN A 149 17.81 -12.26 4.00
CA ASN A 149 17.36 -13.33 4.87
C ASN A 149 16.69 -12.80 6.15
N LYS A 150 17.26 -11.77 6.78
CA LYS A 150 16.67 -11.15 7.97
C LYS A 150 15.29 -10.58 7.68
N SER A 151 15.13 -9.84 6.57
CA SER A 151 13.86 -9.19 6.24
C SER A 151 12.78 -10.21 5.89
N LEU A 152 13.11 -11.25 5.14
CA LEU A 152 12.18 -12.33 4.78
C LEU A 152 11.79 -13.18 6.00
N SER A 153 12.75 -13.50 6.87
CA SER A 153 12.49 -14.23 8.12
C SER A 153 11.61 -13.42 9.08
N ASN A 154 11.81 -12.10 9.15
CA ASN A 154 10.96 -11.21 9.93
C ASN A 154 9.54 -11.17 9.37
N LEU A 155 9.38 -11.18 8.03
CA LEU A 155 8.05 -11.23 7.40
C LEU A 155 7.32 -12.52 7.77
N ALA A 156 7.97 -13.68 7.63
CA ALA A 156 7.35 -14.96 7.95
C ALA A 156 6.90 -15.02 9.42
N LYS A 157 7.75 -14.63 10.36
CA LYS A 157 7.40 -14.59 11.79
C LYS A 157 6.25 -13.64 12.09
N LEU A 158 6.26 -12.44 11.49
CA LEU A 158 5.18 -11.48 11.68
C LEU A 158 3.85 -11.98 11.10
N VAL A 159 3.91 -12.70 9.96
CA VAL A 159 2.72 -13.33 9.36
C VAL A 159 2.13 -14.36 10.29
N ASP A 160 2.96 -15.30 10.83
CA ASP A 160 2.51 -16.33 11.76
C ASP A 160 1.82 -15.71 12.99
N GLU A 161 2.47 -14.73 13.64
CA GLU A 161 1.91 -14.04 14.80
C GLU A 161 0.59 -13.28 14.48
N CYS A 162 0.50 -12.66 13.30
CA CYS A 162 -0.66 -11.88 12.90
C CYS A 162 -1.82 -12.76 12.43
N GLU A 163 -1.54 -13.92 11.82
CA GLU A 163 -2.57 -14.86 11.34
C GLU A 163 -3.40 -15.40 12.50
N ASP A 164 -2.79 -15.71 13.65
CA ASP A 164 -3.47 -16.17 14.87
C ASP A 164 -4.59 -15.21 15.34
N TYR A 165 -4.48 -13.92 14.99
CA TYR A 165 -5.44 -12.88 15.38
C TYR A 165 -6.21 -12.30 14.17
N GLY A 166 -6.07 -12.89 13.01
CA GLY A 166 -6.72 -12.42 11.78
C GLY A 166 -6.30 -11.02 11.35
N VAL A 167 -5.05 -10.61 11.61
CA VAL A 167 -4.48 -9.31 11.21
C VAL A 167 -3.72 -9.46 9.89
N PRO A 168 -4.17 -8.83 8.79
CA PRO A 168 -3.45 -8.91 7.52
C PRO A 168 -2.10 -8.19 7.56
N VAL A 169 -1.08 -8.83 6.98
CA VAL A 169 0.24 -8.24 6.81
C VAL A 169 0.40 -7.74 5.37
N MET A 170 0.81 -6.49 5.20
CA MET A 170 1.21 -5.90 3.93
C MET A 170 2.74 -5.86 3.84
N ALA A 171 3.31 -6.58 2.88
CA ALA A 171 4.73 -6.49 2.56
C ALA A 171 5.01 -5.24 1.71
N VAL A 172 5.95 -4.40 2.15
CA VAL A 172 6.43 -3.23 1.41
C VAL A 172 7.78 -3.57 0.81
N THR A 173 7.81 -3.86 -0.49
CA THR A 173 8.98 -4.44 -1.14
C THR A 173 9.92 -3.40 -1.70
N ALA A 174 11.22 -3.64 -1.55
CA ALA A 174 12.32 -2.94 -2.19
C ALA A 174 13.35 -3.94 -2.69
N VAL A 175 13.97 -3.67 -3.84
CA VAL A 175 14.85 -4.64 -4.53
C VAL A 175 16.19 -4.01 -4.87
N GLY A 176 17.25 -4.82 -4.65
CA GLY A 176 18.62 -4.53 -5.05
C GLY A 176 19.39 -3.67 -4.07
N LYS A 177 20.71 -3.61 -4.29
CA LYS A 177 21.67 -2.92 -3.41
C LYS A 177 21.34 -1.43 -3.24
N GLU A 178 20.86 -0.81 -4.28
CA GLU A 178 20.47 0.60 -4.34
C GLU A 178 18.99 0.84 -4.11
N LEU A 179 18.20 -0.25 -3.84
CA LEU A 179 16.76 -0.20 -3.61
C LEU A 179 15.94 0.47 -4.74
N GLU A 180 16.55 0.62 -5.92
CA GLU A 180 16.01 1.37 -7.05
C GLU A 180 15.81 0.54 -8.33
N LYS A 181 16.16 -0.76 -8.30
CA LYS A 181 15.96 -1.62 -9.47
C LYS A 181 14.48 -1.90 -9.68
N ARG A 182 13.86 -1.13 -10.58
CA ARG A 182 12.44 -1.21 -10.91
C ARG A 182 12.17 -2.02 -12.17
N GLU A 183 12.97 -3.04 -12.45
CA GLU A 183 12.71 -3.97 -13.53
C GLU A 183 11.65 -4.98 -13.10
N ALA A 184 10.68 -5.26 -13.99
CA ALA A 184 9.55 -6.14 -13.70
C ALA A 184 9.96 -7.49 -13.10
N ARG A 185 11.04 -8.12 -13.59
CA ARG A 185 11.53 -9.42 -13.11
C ARG A 185 11.88 -9.42 -11.62
N TYR A 186 12.51 -8.34 -11.11
CA TYR A 186 12.88 -8.24 -9.70
C TYR A 186 11.68 -7.87 -8.83
N LEU A 187 10.81 -6.99 -9.33
CA LEU A 187 9.57 -6.65 -8.66
C LEU A 187 8.64 -7.86 -8.55
N ALA A 188 8.51 -8.66 -9.62
CA ALA A 188 7.74 -9.89 -9.61
C ALA A 188 8.31 -10.92 -8.63
N LEU A 189 9.64 -11.09 -8.61
CA LEU A 189 10.31 -12.01 -7.68
C LEU A 189 9.98 -11.66 -6.24
N VAL A 190 10.23 -10.42 -5.80
CA VAL A 190 10.02 -10.05 -4.39
C VAL A 190 8.54 -10.00 -4.01
N ALA A 191 7.67 -9.61 -4.94
CA ALA A 191 6.22 -9.64 -4.72
C ALA A 191 5.73 -11.08 -4.51
N ARG A 192 6.19 -12.01 -5.37
CA ARG A 192 5.86 -13.43 -5.25
C ARG A 192 6.40 -14.05 -3.97
N VAL A 193 7.67 -13.86 -3.65
CA VAL A 193 8.27 -14.37 -2.40
C VAL A 193 7.52 -13.86 -1.18
N SER A 194 7.19 -12.58 -1.14
CA SER A 194 6.41 -12.00 -0.03
C SER A 194 5.03 -12.64 0.13
N ALA A 195 4.36 -12.92 -0.98
CA ALA A 195 3.05 -13.60 -0.96
C ALA A 195 3.16 -15.07 -0.54
N GLU A 196 4.22 -15.78 -0.98
CA GLU A 196 4.48 -17.17 -0.56
C GLU A 196 4.81 -17.29 0.94
N LEU A 197 5.38 -16.23 1.53
CA LEU A 197 5.59 -16.12 2.98
C LEU A 197 4.33 -15.68 3.75
N GLY A 198 3.18 -15.53 3.07
CA GLY A 198 1.88 -15.31 3.70
C GLY A 198 1.41 -13.85 3.76
N ALA A 199 2.12 -12.90 3.17
CA ALA A 199 1.60 -11.54 3.07
C ALA A 199 0.24 -11.53 2.36
N ARG A 200 -0.71 -10.74 2.88
CA ARG A 200 -2.08 -10.64 2.33
C ARG A 200 -2.25 -9.51 1.30
N VAL A 201 -1.34 -8.57 1.29
CA VAL A 201 -1.23 -7.48 0.31
C VAL A 201 0.26 -7.24 0.05
N VAL A 202 0.63 -6.93 -1.19
CA VAL A 202 1.98 -6.50 -1.53
C VAL A 202 1.96 -5.08 -2.05
N LYS A 203 2.78 -4.21 -1.44
CA LYS A 203 3.11 -2.90 -1.97
C LYS A 203 4.45 -2.97 -2.68
N THR A 204 4.47 -2.69 -3.98
CA THR A 204 5.69 -2.68 -4.79
C THR A 204 5.79 -1.45 -5.67
N TYR A 205 6.96 -1.17 -6.22
CA TYR A 205 7.12 -0.09 -7.17
C TYR A 205 6.45 -0.40 -8.50
N TYR A 206 5.99 0.65 -9.17
CA TYR A 206 5.58 0.57 -10.57
C TYR A 206 6.80 0.56 -11.49
N CYS A 207 6.71 -0.19 -12.60
CA CYS A 207 7.60 -0.11 -13.75
C CYS A 207 6.77 -0.04 -15.03
N LYS A 208 7.24 0.75 -16.01
CA LYS A 208 6.48 0.97 -17.24
C LYS A 208 6.35 -0.31 -18.07
N GLU A 209 7.42 -1.08 -18.14
CA GLU A 209 7.48 -2.29 -18.96
C GLU A 209 7.14 -3.53 -18.14
N ASN A 210 6.25 -4.37 -18.68
CA ASN A 210 5.89 -5.69 -18.13
C ASN A 210 5.35 -5.66 -16.68
N PHE A 211 4.77 -4.56 -16.22
CA PHE A 211 4.20 -4.50 -14.86
C PHE A 211 3.03 -5.48 -14.67
N GLU A 212 2.29 -5.79 -15.75
CA GLU A 212 1.25 -6.82 -15.75
C GLU A 212 1.80 -8.18 -15.26
N LYS A 213 3.05 -8.54 -15.61
CA LYS A 213 3.69 -9.77 -15.15
C LYS A 213 4.00 -9.76 -13.65
N VAL A 214 4.25 -8.57 -13.08
CA VAL A 214 4.43 -8.41 -11.63
C VAL A 214 3.13 -8.73 -10.91
N VAL A 215 2.02 -8.21 -11.41
CA VAL A 215 0.69 -8.41 -10.83
C VAL A 215 0.20 -9.83 -11.04
N GLU A 216 0.32 -10.38 -12.25
CA GLU A 216 -0.11 -11.74 -12.58
C GLU A 216 0.69 -12.80 -11.81
N GLY A 217 1.99 -12.56 -11.60
CA GLY A 217 2.87 -13.44 -10.84
C GLY A 217 2.65 -13.43 -9.33
N CYS A 218 1.89 -12.47 -8.79
CA CYS A 218 1.62 -12.32 -7.36
C CYS A 218 0.21 -12.86 -7.03
N PRO A 219 0.07 -13.91 -6.19
CA PRO A 219 -1.23 -14.51 -5.87
C PRO A 219 -2.10 -13.66 -4.94
N VAL A 220 -1.58 -12.56 -4.41
CA VAL A 220 -2.30 -11.61 -3.53
C VAL A 220 -2.41 -10.23 -4.18
N PRO A 221 -3.32 -9.37 -3.71
CA PRO A 221 -3.48 -8.02 -4.24
C PRO A 221 -2.18 -7.21 -4.22
N VAL A 222 -1.92 -6.50 -5.33
CA VAL A 222 -0.76 -5.61 -5.48
C VAL A 222 -1.23 -4.16 -5.48
N VAL A 223 -0.62 -3.32 -4.63
CA VAL A 223 -0.77 -1.86 -4.65
C VAL A 223 0.56 -1.20 -5.04
N MET A 224 0.48 -0.13 -5.80
CA MET A 224 1.67 0.57 -6.30
C MET A 224 2.21 1.57 -5.28
N ALA A 225 3.52 1.56 -5.08
CA ALA A 225 4.25 2.58 -4.33
C ALA A 225 4.51 3.81 -5.22
N GLY A 226 4.42 5.01 -4.64
CA GLY A 226 4.67 6.26 -5.38
C GLY A 226 6.12 6.56 -5.69
N GLY A 227 7.05 5.97 -4.96
CA GLY A 227 8.46 6.30 -5.11
C GLY A 227 8.80 7.76 -4.69
N PRO A 228 9.87 8.35 -5.24
CA PRO A 228 10.17 9.77 -5.09
C PRO A 228 9.03 10.66 -5.62
N LYS A 229 9.05 11.93 -5.23
CA LYS A 229 8.14 12.92 -5.81
C LYS A 229 8.44 13.08 -7.30
N THR A 230 7.40 13.05 -8.14
CA THR A 230 7.48 13.35 -9.58
C THR A 230 7.57 14.87 -9.82
N GLU A 231 7.97 15.27 -11.01
CA GLU A 231 8.05 16.68 -11.39
C GLU A 231 6.65 17.29 -11.54
N THR A 232 5.74 16.55 -12.14
CA THR A 232 4.38 17.02 -12.41
C THR A 232 3.31 16.10 -11.81
N GLN A 233 2.14 16.67 -11.55
CA GLN A 233 1.00 15.89 -11.07
C GLN A 233 0.43 14.98 -12.19
N LYS A 234 0.57 15.39 -13.46
CA LYS A 234 0.15 14.57 -14.60
C LYS A 234 0.90 13.23 -14.64
N GLU A 235 2.21 13.23 -14.39
CA GLU A 235 3.00 11.99 -14.33
C GLU A 235 2.47 11.02 -13.26
N VAL A 236 1.98 11.55 -12.13
CA VAL A 236 1.34 10.72 -11.09
C VAL A 236 0.09 10.06 -11.66
N PHE A 237 -0.79 10.83 -12.31
CA PHE A 237 -2.01 10.28 -12.88
C PHE A 237 -1.73 9.29 -14.00
N ASP A 238 -0.73 9.56 -14.85
CA ASP A 238 -0.30 8.67 -15.94
C ASP A 238 0.13 7.29 -15.39
N PHE A 239 1.04 7.24 -14.40
CA PHE A 239 1.50 5.97 -13.88
C PHE A 239 0.44 5.24 -13.04
N VAL A 240 -0.39 5.98 -12.31
CA VAL A 240 -1.50 5.38 -11.55
C VAL A 240 -2.48 4.71 -12.52
N TYR A 241 -2.88 5.43 -13.57
CA TYR A 241 -3.78 4.91 -14.59
C TYR A 241 -3.21 3.67 -15.29
N ASP A 242 -1.97 3.75 -15.79
CA ASP A 242 -1.33 2.64 -16.49
C ASP A 242 -1.19 1.40 -15.60
N GLY A 243 -0.76 1.57 -14.35
CA GLY A 243 -0.64 0.46 -13.43
C GLY A 243 -1.98 -0.16 -13.02
N MET A 244 -3.05 0.63 -12.92
CA MET A 244 -4.41 0.13 -12.71
C MET A 244 -4.88 -0.69 -13.93
N GLN A 245 -4.60 -0.24 -15.17
CA GLN A 245 -4.90 -1.01 -16.39
C GLN A 245 -4.11 -2.32 -16.45
N LYS A 246 -2.92 -2.37 -15.86
CA LYS A 246 -2.07 -3.56 -15.75
C LYS A 246 -2.41 -4.48 -14.57
N GLY A 247 -3.50 -4.20 -13.86
CA GLY A 247 -4.09 -5.09 -12.87
C GLY A 247 -3.73 -4.80 -11.41
N ALA A 248 -2.99 -3.73 -11.09
CA ALA A 248 -2.88 -3.29 -9.70
C ALA A 248 -4.28 -2.96 -9.14
N ILE A 249 -4.52 -3.26 -7.88
CA ILE A 249 -5.79 -2.92 -7.24
C ILE A 249 -5.85 -1.49 -6.73
N GLY A 250 -4.74 -0.77 -6.74
CA GLY A 250 -4.68 0.58 -6.21
C GLY A 250 -3.28 1.06 -5.92
N VAL A 251 -3.20 2.05 -5.05
CA VAL A 251 -1.96 2.76 -4.75
C VAL A 251 -1.76 2.98 -3.25
N ASN A 252 -0.48 3.13 -2.87
CA ASN A 252 -0.07 3.59 -1.55
C ASN A 252 0.91 4.75 -1.76
N LEU A 253 0.37 5.97 -1.96
CA LEU A 253 1.08 7.17 -2.38
C LEU A 253 1.20 8.19 -1.26
N GLY A 254 2.44 8.59 -0.93
CA GLY A 254 2.74 9.58 0.09
C GLY A 254 3.19 10.90 -0.50
N ARG A 255 4.50 11.03 -0.81
CA ARG A 255 5.15 12.26 -1.29
C ARG A 255 4.45 12.91 -2.47
N ASN A 256 3.93 12.12 -3.38
CA ASN A 256 3.14 12.58 -4.53
C ASN A 256 1.73 13.11 -4.16
N VAL A 257 1.34 13.04 -2.89
CA VAL A 257 0.15 13.68 -2.33
C VAL A 257 0.55 14.86 -1.46
N TRP A 258 1.21 14.60 -0.32
CA TRP A 258 1.41 15.63 0.70
C TRP A 258 2.60 16.58 0.49
N GLN A 259 3.49 16.32 -0.51
CA GLN A 259 4.53 17.28 -0.94
C GLN A 259 4.12 18.14 -2.16
N THR A 260 2.85 18.06 -2.57
CA THR A 260 2.35 18.88 -3.67
C THR A 260 1.91 20.26 -3.16
N GLU A 261 1.77 21.20 -4.06
CA GLU A 261 1.24 22.54 -3.73
C GLU A 261 -0.22 22.52 -3.26
N ASN A 262 -0.98 21.50 -3.69
CA ASN A 262 -2.37 21.28 -3.25
C ASN A 262 -2.62 19.80 -2.97
N PRO A 263 -2.35 19.32 -1.74
CA PRO A 263 -2.54 17.91 -1.37
C PRO A 263 -3.98 17.41 -1.52
N VAL A 264 -4.98 18.27 -1.31
CA VAL A 264 -6.40 17.90 -1.48
C VAL A 264 -6.70 17.64 -2.94
N ALA A 265 -6.27 18.52 -3.84
CA ALA A 265 -6.46 18.33 -5.28
C ALA A 265 -5.74 17.06 -5.77
N ALA A 266 -4.50 16.82 -5.28
CA ALA A 266 -3.72 15.66 -5.65
C ALA A 266 -4.41 14.34 -5.26
N ILE A 267 -4.83 14.21 -3.99
CA ILE A 267 -5.47 12.95 -3.54
C ILE A 267 -6.84 12.74 -4.19
N ARG A 268 -7.60 13.81 -4.46
CA ARG A 268 -8.89 13.70 -5.16
C ARG A 268 -8.71 13.25 -6.61
N GLY A 269 -7.72 13.78 -7.32
CA GLY A 269 -7.39 13.33 -8.68
C GLY A 269 -6.95 11.86 -8.71
N ILE A 270 -6.05 11.44 -7.78
CA ILE A 270 -5.64 10.04 -7.65
C ILE A 270 -6.84 9.14 -7.34
N ARG A 271 -7.73 9.56 -6.42
CA ARG A 271 -8.94 8.82 -6.09
C ARG A 271 -9.84 8.63 -7.31
N ALA A 272 -10.03 9.66 -8.12
CA ALA A 272 -10.83 9.60 -9.34
C ALA A 272 -10.24 8.60 -10.36
N VAL A 273 -8.92 8.54 -10.52
CA VAL A 273 -8.28 7.50 -11.35
C VAL A 273 -8.52 6.11 -10.78
N VAL A 274 -8.32 5.94 -9.47
CA VAL A 274 -8.41 4.61 -8.83
C VAL A 274 -9.85 4.10 -8.83
N HIS A 275 -10.81 4.86 -8.32
CA HIS A 275 -12.18 4.40 -8.05
C HIS A 275 -13.17 4.71 -9.17
N ASP A 276 -13.03 5.87 -9.82
CA ASP A 276 -14.01 6.37 -10.79
C ASP A 276 -13.58 6.14 -12.24
N ASN A 277 -12.41 5.51 -12.46
CA ASN A 277 -11.82 5.19 -13.76
C ASN A 277 -11.54 6.44 -14.64
N TYR A 278 -11.24 7.57 -14.02
CA TYR A 278 -10.83 8.76 -14.76
C TYR A 278 -9.54 8.51 -15.53
N THR A 279 -9.50 9.02 -16.75
CA THR A 279 -8.27 9.13 -17.53
C THR A 279 -7.29 10.12 -16.85
N PRO A 280 -6.00 10.07 -17.15
CA PRO A 280 -5.04 11.03 -16.62
C PRO A 280 -5.40 12.49 -16.92
N GLN A 281 -6.03 12.77 -18.07
CA GLN A 281 -6.45 14.11 -18.42
C GLN A 281 -7.65 14.58 -17.58
N GLU A 282 -8.67 13.75 -17.41
CA GLU A 282 -9.82 14.06 -16.56
C GLU A 282 -9.40 14.27 -15.09
N ALA A 283 -8.44 13.48 -14.59
CA ALA A 283 -7.89 13.65 -13.26
C ALA A 283 -7.09 14.97 -13.12
N LEU A 284 -6.36 15.38 -14.17
CA LEU A 284 -5.65 16.65 -14.20
C LEU A 284 -6.64 17.83 -14.23
N ASP A 285 -7.71 17.71 -14.98
CA ASP A 285 -8.76 18.73 -15.05
C ASP A 285 -9.45 18.88 -13.69
N LEU A 286 -9.77 17.76 -13.01
CA LEU A 286 -10.29 17.76 -11.64
C LEU A 286 -9.30 18.42 -10.67
N PHE A 287 -8.00 18.06 -10.74
CA PHE A 287 -6.96 18.68 -9.93
C PHE A 287 -6.95 20.20 -10.06
N ASN A 288 -7.00 20.71 -11.32
CA ASN A 288 -7.00 22.13 -11.60
C ASN A 288 -8.28 22.83 -11.10
N GLN A 289 -9.44 22.18 -11.21
CA GLN A 289 -10.72 22.69 -10.70
C GLN A 289 -10.69 22.81 -9.16
N VAL A 290 -10.24 21.75 -8.46
CA VAL A 290 -10.12 21.75 -6.99
C VAL A 290 -9.11 22.81 -6.53
N LYS A 291 -7.97 22.92 -7.21
CA LYS A 291 -6.97 23.96 -6.92
C LYS A 291 -7.52 25.38 -7.08
N ALA A 292 -8.40 25.58 -8.05
CA ALA A 292 -9.08 26.85 -8.29
C ALA A 292 -10.32 27.10 -7.38
N GLY A 293 -10.64 26.19 -6.45
CA GLY A 293 -11.81 26.27 -5.58
C GLY A 293 -13.16 26.13 -6.30
N LYS A 294 -13.17 25.44 -7.46
CA LYS A 294 -14.36 25.28 -8.32
C LYS A 294 -15.02 23.88 -8.20
N ALA A 295 -14.44 22.96 -7.38
CA ALA A 295 -14.94 21.59 -7.23
C ALA A 295 -14.77 21.07 -5.79
#